data_e6bd25fbcea1f7983a062b8f7cf570f0
#
_entry.id   e6bd25fbcea1f7983a062b8f7cf570f0
#
_cell.length_a   1.000
_cell.length_b   1.000
_cell.length_c   1.000
_cell.angle_alpha   90.00
_cell.angle_beta   90.00
_cell.angle_gamma   90.00
#
_symmetry.space_group_name_H-M   'P 1'
#
loop_
_entity.id
_entity.type
_entity.pdbx_description
1 polymer ?
#
loop_
_entity_poly.entity_id
_entity_poly.type
_entity_poly.pdbx_seq_one_letter_code
_entity_poly.pdbx_strand_id
1 'polypeptide(L)'
;LTYLIPDFQNPSATTYSEEKREAVCDIVKKYDGILIEDSPYSELYFDKKSKYISASLPNNSFHLGSFSKTLVPSLRIGWIRADEEKIKSLLIIKESIDLHSCGLSQYILAEYLKDEVKYEKHLQEIRDDYKAKAQFFSKALKTIIPEFKHQTPKGGMFLYGGFEDKKIDTFALVQECLKKKVVYVPANQFYIDKVPNSEIRFNYTH
;
A
#
# COMPACT_ATOMS: atom_id res chain seq x y z
N LEU A 1 0.34 4.05 -20.70
CA LEU A 1 0.01 3.28 -19.51
C LEU A 1 0.76 3.83 -18.30
N THR A 2 0.05 4.14 -17.22
CA THR A 2 0.60 4.66 -15.97
C THR A 2 0.16 3.77 -14.80
N TYR A 3 1.11 3.26 -14.00
CA TYR A 3 0.83 2.50 -12.78
C TYR A 3 1.17 3.35 -11.56
N LEU A 4 0.23 3.48 -10.62
CA LEU A 4 0.39 4.26 -9.40
C LEU A 4 -0.15 3.53 -8.17
N ILE A 5 0.50 3.73 -7.03
CA ILE A 5 -0.01 3.43 -5.69
C ILE A 5 -0.19 4.76 -4.96
N PRO A 6 -1.37 5.42 -5.07
CA PRO A 6 -1.53 6.79 -4.60
C PRO A 6 -1.74 6.90 -3.08
N ASP A 7 -2.06 5.80 -2.39
CA ASP A 7 -2.32 5.78 -0.94
C ASP A 7 -1.34 4.91 -0.19
N PHE A 8 -0.63 5.50 0.79
CA PHE A 8 0.25 4.81 1.73
C PHE A 8 1.23 3.85 1.05
N GLN A 9 1.83 4.32 -0.03
CA GLN A 9 2.65 3.58 -0.99
C GLN A 9 3.74 2.75 -0.30
N ASN A 10 3.94 1.52 -0.75
CA ASN A 10 5.06 0.68 -0.36
C ASN A 10 6.23 0.88 -1.34
N PRO A 11 7.43 1.35 -0.90
CA PRO A 11 7.88 1.45 0.50
C PRO A 11 7.68 2.82 1.16
N SER A 12 7.44 3.88 0.41
CA SER A 12 7.63 5.27 0.82
C SER A 12 6.62 5.78 1.87
N ALA A 13 5.53 5.05 2.12
CA ALA A 13 4.39 5.46 2.95
C ALA A 13 3.73 6.78 2.49
N THR A 14 4.04 7.26 1.29
CA THR A 14 3.50 8.52 0.76
C THR A 14 2.05 8.37 0.31
N THR A 15 1.31 9.48 0.40
CA THR A 15 -0.06 9.61 -0.12
C THR A 15 -0.13 10.84 -1.02
N TYR A 16 -0.75 10.71 -2.18
CA TYR A 16 -0.94 11.82 -3.10
C TYR A 16 -1.95 12.82 -2.55
N SER A 17 -1.64 14.10 -2.64
CA SER A 17 -2.59 15.17 -2.35
C SER A 17 -3.73 15.19 -3.36
N GLU A 18 -4.84 15.87 -3.03
CA GLU A 18 -5.99 16.00 -3.93
C GLU A 18 -5.57 16.69 -5.26
N GLU A 19 -4.76 17.76 -5.18
CA GLU A 19 -4.26 18.49 -6.35
C GLU A 19 -3.41 17.56 -7.25
N LYS A 20 -2.59 16.68 -6.64
CA LYS A 20 -1.79 15.72 -7.41
C LYS A 20 -2.67 14.66 -8.08
N ARG A 21 -3.76 14.25 -7.42
CA ARG A 21 -4.73 13.31 -7.99
C ARG A 21 -5.47 13.93 -9.18
N GLU A 22 -5.88 15.19 -9.07
CA GLU A 22 -6.50 15.97 -10.15
C GLU A 22 -5.54 16.12 -11.34
N ALA A 23 -4.29 16.51 -11.09
CA ALA A 23 -3.28 16.63 -12.13
C ALA A 23 -3.03 15.31 -12.87
N VAL A 24 -3.05 14.16 -12.18
CA VAL A 24 -2.97 12.84 -12.82
C VAL A 24 -4.19 12.59 -13.71
N CYS A 25 -5.41 12.89 -13.24
CA CYS A 25 -6.62 12.77 -14.06
C CYS A 25 -6.51 13.59 -15.35
N ASP A 26 -6.07 14.84 -15.25
CA ASP A 26 -5.94 15.74 -16.40
C ASP A 26 -4.92 15.23 -17.42
N ILE A 27 -3.79 14.72 -16.95
CA ILE A 27 -2.78 14.11 -17.82
C ILE A 27 -3.34 12.87 -18.53
N VAL A 28 -4.00 11.98 -17.80
CA VAL A 28 -4.59 10.76 -18.38
C VAL A 28 -5.63 11.12 -19.46
N LYS A 29 -6.51 12.08 -19.17
CA LYS A 29 -7.51 12.57 -20.14
C LYS A 29 -6.86 13.22 -21.35
N LYS A 30 -5.88 14.11 -21.12
CA LYS A 30 -5.21 14.88 -22.19
C LYS A 30 -4.52 13.97 -23.21
N TYR A 31 -3.94 12.88 -22.78
CA TYR A 31 -3.18 11.96 -23.65
C TYR A 31 -3.92 10.67 -23.98
N ASP A 32 -5.20 10.58 -23.67
CA ASP A 32 -6.01 9.36 -23.79
C ASP A 32 -5.27 8.12 -23.24
N GLY A 33 -4.64 8.34 -22.08
CA GLY A 33 -3.83 7.35 -21.41
C GLY A 33 -4.68 6.32 -20.66
N ILE A 34 -4.02 5.28 -20.11
CA ILE A 34 -4.65 4.30 -19.21
C ILE A 34 -3.94 4.38 -17.86
N LEU A 35 -4.72 4.51 -16.79
CA LEU A 35 -4.28 4.45 -15.42
C LEU A 35 -4.52 3.05 -14.83
N ILE A 36 -3.49 2.48 -14.20
CA ILE A 36 -3.65 1.39 -13.25
C ILE A 36 -3.47 1.99 -11.86
N GLU A 37 -4.56 2.12 -11.11
CA GLU A 37 -4.55 2.57 -9.72
C GLU A 37 -4.55 1.35 -8.80
N ASP A 38 -3.43 1.08 -8.15
CA ASP A 38 -3.28 -0.02 -7.20
C ASP A 38 -3.47 0.49 -5.78
N SER A 39 -4.52 0.05 -5.11
CA SER A 39 -5.01 0.59 -3.84
C SER A 39 -5.07 -0.44 -2.70
N PRO A 40 -4.00 -1.23 -2.45
CA PRO A 40 -4.04 -2.29 -1.44
C PRO A 40 -4.10 -1.76 0.00
N TYR A 41 -3.76 -0.48 0.21
CA TYR A 41 -3.68 0.15 1.53
C TYR A 41 -4.72 1.25 1.76
N SER A 42 -5.51 1.62 0.77
CA SER A 42 -6.39 2.79 0.80
C SER A 42 -7.42 2.77 1.95
N GLU A 43 -7.85 1.58 2.38
CA GLU A 43 -8.78 1.41 3.51
C GLU A 43 -8.10 1.58 4.88
N LEU A 44 -6.77 1.62 4.94
CA LEU A 44 -5.99 1.74 6.18
C LEU A 44 -5.62 3.19 6.50
N TYR A 45 -6.48 4.15 6.19
CA TYR A 45 -6.32 5.56 6.53
C TYR A 45 -6.57 5.80 8.03
N PHE A 46 -5.92 6.83 8.62
CA PHE A 46 -6.11 7.12 10.04
C PHE A 46 -7.16 8.20 10.31
N ASP A 47 -7.20 9.24 9.47
CA ASP A 47 -8.12 10.36 9.68
C ASP A 47 -9.12 10.52 8.53
N LYS A 48 -8.66 10.52 7.28
CA LYS A 48 -9.49 10.78 6.11
C LYS A 48 -9.14 9.86 4.96
N LYS A 49 -10.15 9.23 4.38
CA LYS A 49 -10.03 8.47 3.13
C LYS A 49 -9.91 9.44 1.95
N SER A 50 -8.93 9.19 1.08
CA SER A 50 -8.78 9.92 -0.17
C SER A 50 -9.77 9.44 -1.22
N LYS A 51 -10.10 10.30 -2.19
CA LYS A 51 -10.87 9.89 -3.37
C LYS A 51 -9.98 9.11 -4.33
N TYR A 52 -10.52 8.04 -4.90
CA TYR A 52 -9.81 7.29 -5.93
C TYR A 52 -9.69 8.11 -7.22
N ILE A 53 -8.52 8.11 -7.83
CA ILE A 53 -8.25 8.76 -9.12
C ILE A 53 -9.09 8.10 -10.21
N SER A 54 -9.17 6.78 -10.20
CA SER A 54 -9.95 5.95 -11.12
C SER A 54 -11.45 6.27 -11.12
N ALA A 55 -11.99 6.81 -10.02
CA ALA A 55 -13.38 7.23 -9.97
C ALA A 55 -13.71 8.35 -10.96
N SER A 56 -12.72 9.19 -11.31
CA SER A 56 -12.84 10.26 -12.30
C SER A 56 -12.44 9.83 -13.72
N LEU A 57 -12.04 8.55 -13.90
CA LEU A 57 -11.53 7.97 -15.14
C LEU A 57 -12.20 6.61 -15.45
N PRO A 58 -13.55 6.52 -15.52
CA PRO A 58 -14.25 5.23 -15.59
C PRO A 58 -13.84 4.40 -16.81
N ASN A 59 -13.57 5.05 -17.95
CA ASN A 59 -13.22 4.38 -19.21
C ASN A 59 -11.69 4.27 -19.42
N ASN A 60 -10.88 4.96 -18.62
CA ASN A 60 -9.43 5.05 -18.81
C ASN A 60 -8.66 4.51 -17.61
N SER A 61 -9.28 3.66 -16.79
CA SER A 61 -8.58 3.11 -15.63
C SER A 61 -8.90 1.66 -15.33
N PHE A 62 -7.94 1.02 -14.67
CA PHE A 62 -8.10 -0.19 -13.87
C PHE A 62 -7.89 0.19 -12.40
N HIS A 63 -8.84 -0.12 -11.55
CA HIS A 63 -8.71 0.03 -10.11
C HIS A 63 -8.51 -1.35 -9.48
N LEU A 64 -7.38 -1.52 -8.81
CA LEU A 64 -6.99 -2.77 -8.16
C LEU A 64 -7.14 -2.65 -6.65
N GLY A 65 -7.64 -3.69 -6.02
CA GLY A 65 -7.70 -3.77 -4.57
C GLY A 65 -7.40 -5.18 -4.06
N SER A 66 -7.16 -5.29 -2.76
CA SER A 66 -6.76 -6.55 -2.12
C SER A 66 -7.34 -6.68 -0.74
N PHE A 67 -7.84 -7.85 -0.39
CA PHE A 67 -8.26 -8.20 0.98
C PHE A 67 -7.09 -8.67 1.85
N SER A 68 -5.89 -8.82 1.29
CA SER A 68 -4.72 -9.28 2.03
C SER A 68 -4.27 -8.33 3.14
N LYS A 69 -4.64 -7.04 3.07
CA LYS A 69 -4.23 -6.00 4.02
C LYS A 69 -5.35 -5.56 4.93
N THR A 70 -6.58 -5.81 4.54
CA THR A 70 -7.80 -5.41 5.25
C THR A 70 -8.49 -6.56 5.98
N LEU A 71 -8.18 -7.80 5.59
CA LEU A 71 -8.68 -9.01 6.25
C LEU A 71 -7.52 -9.96 6.57
N VAL A 72 -7.27 -10.92 5.69
CA VAL A 72 -6.24 -11.93 5.92
C VAL A 72 -5.50 -12.26 4.62
N PRO A 73 -4.16 -12.22 4.62
CA PRO A 73 -3.37 -12.44 3.41
C PRO A 73 -3.47 -13.86 2.84
N SER A 74 -3.79 -14.86 3.67
CA SER A 74 -3.90 -16.26 3.26
C SER A 74 -5.09 -16.58 2.36
N LEU A 75 -6.12 -15.74 2.31
CA LEU A 75 -7.24 -15.89 1.36
C LEU A 75 -6.80 -15.74 -0.10
N ARG A 76 -5.76 -15.00 -0.37
CA ARG A 76 -5.21 -14.75 -1.72
C ARG A 76 -6.24 -14.16 -2.70
N ILE A 77 -7.12 -13.27 -2.21
CA ILE A 77 -8.14 -12.61 -3.00
C ILE A 77 -7.82 -11.13 -3.18
N GLY A 78 -7.86 -10.70 -4.42
CA GLY A 78 -7.91 -9.30 -4.85
C GLY A 78 -9.06 -9.10 -5.84
N TRP A 79 -9.26 -7.87 -6.26
CA TRP A 79 -10.29 -7.51 -7.22
C TRP A 79 -9.81 -6.42 -8.18
N ILE A 80 -10.44 -6.39 -9.34
CA ILE A 80 -10.21 -5.37 -10.37
C ILE A 80 -11.55 -4.77 -10.75
N ARG A 81 -11.62 -3.44 -10.83
CA ARG A 81 -12.72 -2.69 -11.40
C ARG A 81 -12.24 -1.92 -12.61
N ALA A 82 -12.90 -2.11 -13.75
CA ALA A 82 -12.69 -1.38 -14.99
C ALA A 82 -13.98 -1.39 -15.81
N ASP A 83 -13.97 -0.78 -16.99
CA ASP A 83 -15.09 -0.94 -17.94
C ASP A 83 -15.20 -2.39 -18.43
N GLU A 84 -16.39 -2.73 -18.93
CA GLU A 84 -16.77 -4.10 -19.30
C GLU A 84 -15.85 -4.70 -20.37
N GLU A 85 -15.46 -3.94 -21.38
CA GLU A 85 -14.62 -4.44 -22.49
C GLU A 85 -13.21 -4.80 -22.01
N LYS A 86 -12.67 -3.97 -21.10
CA LYS A 86 -11.38 -4.25 -20.47
C LYS A 86 -11.44 -5.49 -19.56
N ILE A 87 -12.53 -5.65 -18.81
CA ILE A 87 -12.72 -6.85 -17.97
C ILE A 87 -12.84 -8.11 -18.83
N LYS A 88 -13.58 -8.08 -19.94
CA LYS A 88 -13.66 -9.24 -20.88
C LYS A 88 -12.28 -9.68 -21.36
N SER A 89 -11.44 -8.72 -21.75
CA SER A 89 -10.07 -9.01 -22.18
C SER A 89 -9.22 -9.64 -21.08
N LEU A 90 -9.35 -9.14 -19.84
CA LEU A 90 -8.64 -9.69 -18.67
C LEU A 90 -9.11 -11.09 -18.31
N LEU A 91 -10.40 -11.41 -18.47
CA LEU A 91 -10.94 -12.76 -18.21
C LEU A 91 -10.29 -13.81 -19.11
N ILE A 92 -10.14 -13.52 -20.40
CA ILE A 92 -9.48 -14.42 -21.36
C ILE A 92 -8.03 -14.72 -20.91
N ILE A 93 -7.31 -13.67 -20.48
CA ILE A 93 -5.93 -13.83 -19.99
C ILE A 93 -5.91 -14.64 -18.69
N LYS A 94 -6.82 -14.32 -17.75
CA LYS A 94 -6.90 -15.02 -16.48
C LYS A 94 -7.19 -16.52 -16.65
N GLU A 95 -8.10 -16.88 -17.55
CA GLU A 95 -8.40 -18.28 -17.86
C GLU A 95 -7.16 -19.04 -18.33
N SER A 96 -6.28 -18.38 -19.08
CA SER A 96 -5.03 -19.01 -19.56
C SER A 96 -3.94 -19.12 -18.49
N ILE A 97 -3.97 -18.29 -17.43
CA ILE A 97 -2.95 -18.26 -16.38
C ILE A 97 -3.30 -19.21 -15.22
N ASP A 98 -4.49 -19.09 -14.64
CA ASP A 98 -4.87 -19.83 -13.43
C ASP A 98 -6.33 -20.30 -13.42
N LEU A 99 -7.04 -20.16 -14.53
CA LEU A 99 -8.45 -20.46 -14.74
C LEU A 99 -9.36 -19.60 -13.82
N HIS A 100 -9.24 -19.75 -12.51
CA HIS A 100 -9.98 -18.95 -11.50
C HIS A 100 -9.26 -18.95 -10.15
N SER A 101 -9.53 -17.93 -9.33
CA SER A 101 -9.12 -17.91 -7.93
C SER A 101 -9.85 -18.97 -7.12
N CYS A 102 -9.27 -19.42 -5.99
CA CYS A 102 -9.84 -20.46 -5.15
C CYS A 102 -11.30 -20.16 -4.77
N GLY A 103 -12.24 -21.02 -5.18
CA GLY A 103 -13.68 -20.85 -4.94
C GLY A 103 -14.05 -20.83 -3.46
N LEU A 104 -13.40 -21.66 -2.63
CA LEU A 104 -13.63 -21.68 -1.19
C LEU A 104 -13.27 -20.32 -0.55
N SER A 105 -12.12 -19.74 -0.92
CA SER A 105 -11.71 -18.42 -0.44
C SER A 105 -12.70 -17.34 -0.85
N GLN A 106 -13.20 -17.38 -2.10
CA GLN A 106 -14.21 -16.45 -2.59
C GLN A 106 -15.54 -16.59 -1.83
N TYR A 107 -15.97 -17.83 -1.56
CA TYR A 107 -17.21 -18.10 -0.82
C TYR A 107 -17.10 -17.58 0.62
N ILE A 108 -16.01 -17.90 1.33
CA ILE A 108 -15.77 -17.42 2.71
C ILE A 108 -15.81 -15.89 2.75
N LEU A 109 -15.12 -15.25 1.80
CA LEU A 109 -15.09 -13.79 1.71
C LEU A 109 -16.47 -13.20 1.42
N ALA A 110 -17.21 -13.78 0.47
CA ALA A 110 -18.56 -13.33 0.12
C ALA A 110 -19.52 -13.43 1.32
N GLU A 111 -19.47 -14.53 2.08
CA GLU A 111 -20.28 -14.69 3.31
C GLU A 111 -19.90 -13.66 4.37
N TYR A 112 -18.60 -13.38 4.56
CA TYR A 112 -18.15 -12.39 5.51
C TYR A 112 -18.60 -10.97 5.15
N LEU A 113 -18.54 -10.62 3.86
CA LEU A 113 -18.87 -9.27 3.36
C LEU A 113 -20.39 -9.00 3.29
N LYS A 114 -21.25 -9.98 3.47
CA LYS A 114 -22.71 -9.75 3.58
C LYS A 114 -23.08 -8.87 4.77
N ASP A 115 -22.30 -8.90 5.83
CA ASP A 115 -22.45 -8.04 7.00
C ASP A 115 -21.51 -6.82 6.87
N GLU A 116 -21.98 -5.82 6.14
CA GLU A 116 -21.23 -4.58 5.91
C GLU A 116 -20.89 -3.85 7.22
N VAL A 117 -21.80 -3.90 8.21
CA VAL A 117 -21.59 -3.25 9.52
C VAL A 117 -20.43 -3.92 10.25
N LYS A 118 -20.39 -5.24 10.25
CA LYS A 118 -19.30 -6.02 10.86
C LYS A 118 -17.97 -5.75 10.16
N TYR A 119 -17.99 -5.69 8.82
CA TYR A 119 -16.77 -5.39 8.05
C TYR A 119 -16.23 -4.00 8.35
N GLU A 120 -17.10 -2.97 8.35
CA GLU A 120 -16.66 -1.60 8.64
C GLU A 120 -16.16 -1.45 10.09
N LYS A 121 -16.80 -2.12 11.06
CA LYS A 121 -16.32 -2.18 12.44
C LYS A 121 -14.92 -2.77 12.52
N HIS A 122 -14.67 -3.87 11.84
CA HIS A 122 -13.36 -4.50 11.74
C HIS A 122 -12.30 -3.56 11.14
N LEU A 123 -12.62 -2.86 10.06
CA LEU A 123 -11.73 -1.88 9.47
C LEU A 123 -11.42 -0.73 10.43
N GLN A 124 -12.42 -0.26 11.19
CA GLN A 124 -12.21 0.80 12.18
C GLN A 124 -11.29 0.35 13.31
N GLU A 125 -11.47 -0.86 13.83
CA GLU A 125 -10.60 -1.45 14.84
C GLU A 125 -9.13 -1.54 14.37
N ILE A 126 -8.91 -1.95 13.12
CA ILE A 126 -7.58 -1.99 12.51
C ILE A 126 -6.99 -0.58 12.38
N ARG A 127 -7.76 0.40 11.91
CA ARG A 127 -7.31 1.80 11.75
C ARG A 127 -6.88 2.39 13.08
N ASP A 128 -7.65 2.17 14.14
CA ASP A 128 -7.37 2.70 15.48
C ASP A 128 -6.11 2.05 16.09
N ASP A 129 -5.96 0.74 15.98
CA ASP A 129 -4.77 0.02 16.43
C ASP A 129 -3.51 0.47 15.66
N TYR A 130 -3.59 0.52 14.33
CA TYR A 130 -2.44 0.93 13.49
C TYR A 130 -2.07 2.40 13.71
N LYS A 131 -3.06 3.27 13.91
CA LYS A 131 -2.82 4.69 14.24
C LYS A 131 -2.06 4.84 15.55
N ALA A 132 -2.49 4.13 16.60
CA ALA A 132 -1.84 4.15 17.89
C ALA A 132 -0.38 3.65 17.81
N LYS A 133 -0.17 2.51 17.13
CA LYS A 133 1.15 1.92 16.91
C LYS A 133 2.07 2.85 16.09
N ALA A 134 1.57 3.42 14.99
CA ALA A 134 2.33 4.34 14.15
C ALA A 134 2.77 5.59 14.91
N GLN A 135 1.88 6.18 15.71
CA GLN A 135 2.19 7.35 16.52
C GLN A 135 3.21 7.04 17.60
N PHE A 136 3.03 5.93 18.33
CA PHE A 136 3.98 5.47 19.34
C PHE A 136 5.36 5.22 18.73
N PHE A 137 5.43 4.45 17.65
CA PHE A 137 6.68 4.10 16.99
C PHE A 137 7.40 5.32 16.41
N SER A 138 6.67 6.21 15.74
CA SER A 138 7.22 7.47 15.22
C SER A 138 7.77 8.36 16.33
N LYS A 139 7.07 8.47 17.48
CA LYS A 139 7.53 9.24 18.64
C LYS A 139 8.80 8.61 19.23
N ALA A 140 8.81 7.29 19.41
CA ALA A 140 9.96 6.57 19.93
C ALA A 140 11.21 6.77 19.05
N LEU A 141 11.08 6.61 17.72
CA LEU A 141 12.20 6.86 16.79
C LEU A 141 12.73 8.29 16.89
N LYS A 142 11.86 9.30 16.90
CA LYS A 142 12.28 10.72 17.04
C LYS A 142 13.03 11.01 18.34
N THR A 143 12.70 10.27 19.40
CA THR A 143 13.32 10.47 20.73
C THR A 143 14.63 9.68 20.87
N ILE A 144 14.66 8.44 20.38
CA ILE A 144 15.76 7.51 20.63
C ILE A 144 16.84 7.58 19.54
N ILE A 145 16.42 7.83 18.30
CA ILE A 145 17.29 7.89 17.12
C ILE A 145 16.95 9.17 16.33
N PRO A 146 17.26 10.37 16.86
CA PRO A 146 16.90 11.64 16.23
C PRO A 146 17.58 11.85 14.85
N GLU A 147 18.64 11.14 14.56
CA GLU A 147 19.34 11.14 13.25
C GLU A 147 18.54 10.43 12.16
N PHE A 148 17.57 9.58 12.53
CA PHE A 148 16.69 8.91 11.59
C PHE A 148 15.49 9.79 11.25
N LYS A 149 15.51 10.42 10.09
CA LYS A 149 14.47 11.35 9.64
C LYS A 149 13.33 10.62 8.95
N HIS A 150 12.12 10.88 9.39
CA HIS A 150 10.90 10.31 8.83
C HIS A 150 9.69 11.20 9.07
N GLN A 151 8.64 10.99 8.28
CA GLN A 151 7.32 11.55 8.55
C GLN A 151 6.49 10.56 9.36
N THR A 152 5.62 11.08 10.24
CA THR A 152 4.65 10.23 10.93
C THR A 152 3.64 9.71 9.91
N PRO A 153 3.42 8.40 9.81
CA PRO A 153 2.45 7.83 8.87
C PRO A 153 1.03 8.37 9.10
N LYS A 154 0.30 8.56 8.01
CA LYS A 154 -1.13 8.97 8.02
C LYS A 154 -2.07 7.80 7.73
N GLY A 155 -1.51 6.61 7.56
CA GLY A 155 -2.22 5.38 7.22
C GLY A 155 -1.26 4.30 6.72
N GLY A 156 -1.82 3.21 6.23
CA GLY A 156 -1.07 2.07 5.72
C GLY A 156 -0.44 1.23 6.81
N MET A 157 0.73 0.65 6.51
CA MET A 157 1.40 -0.33 7.36
C MET A 157 2.88 0.01 7.59
N PHE A 158 3.40 1.06 6.92
CA PHE A 158 4.83 1.31 6.84
C PHE A 158 5.21 2.69 7.34
N LEU A 159 6.37 2.76 7.97
CA LEU A 159 7.11 3.98 8.23
C LEU A 159 8.40 3.90 7.39
N TYR A 160 8.64 4.93 6.58
CA TYR A 160 9.81 5.06 5.73
C TYR A 160 10.61 6.29 6.13
N GLY A 161 11.92 6.16 6.16
CA GLY A 161 12.82 7.25 6.49
C GLY A 161 14.26 6.89 6.22
N GLY A 162 15.17 7.80 6.56
CA GLY A 162 16.59 7.61 6.37
C GLY A 162 17.43 8.36 7.39
N PHE A 163 18.64 7.88 7.57
CA PHE A 163 19.66 8.57 8.38
C PHE A 163 20.15 9.83 7.66
N GLU A 164 20.46 10.86 8.42
CA GLU A 164 21.11 12.08 7.90
C GLU A 164 22.50 11.77 7.34
N ASP A 165 23.27 10.92 8.04
CA ASP A 165 24.55 10.45 7.55
C ASP A 165 24.35 9.42 6.42
N LYS A 166 24.64 9.85 5.19
CA LYS A 166 24.54 9.03 3.99
C LYS A 166 25.61 7.96 3.86
N LYS A 167 26.58 7.90 4.78
CA LYS A 167 27.58 6.83 4.84
C LYS A 167 27.07 5.58 5.55
N ILE A 168 25.94 5.69 6.27
CA ILE A 168 25.32 4.52 6.92
C ILE A 168 24.74 3.62 5.85
N ASP A 169 25.30 2.42 5.72
CA ASP A 169 24.79 1.35 4.88
C ASP A 169 23.77 0.52 5.67
N THR A 170 22.49 0.75 5.39
CA THR A 170 21.40 0.05 6.09
C THR A 170 21.30 -1.42 5.71
N PHE A 171 21.85 -1.84 4.56
CA PHE A 171 21.91 -3.25 4.19
C PHE A 171 22.96 -4.01 5.03
N ALA A 172 24.14 -3.43 5.22
CA ALA A 172 25.16 -4.01 6.11
C ALA A 172 24.68 -4.02 7.57
N LEU A 173 24.01 -2.95 8.02
CA LEU A 173 23.51 -2.81 9.39
C LEU A 173 22.43 -3.84 9.75
N VAL A 174 21.67 -4.39 8.79
CA VAL A 174 20.58 -5.35 9.08
C VAL A 174 21.08 -6.59 9.82
N GLN A 175 22.29 -7.06 9.52
CA GLN A 175 22.86 -8.25 10.15
C GLN A 175 23.12 -8.04 11.66
N GLU A 176 23.57 -6.86 12.04
CA GLU A 176 23.79 -6.51 13.45
C GLU A 176 22.46 -6.33 14.19
N CYS A 177 21.46 -5.75 13.53
CA CYS A 177 20.11 -5.61 14.06
C CYS A 177 19.44 -6.98 14.29
N LEU A 178 19.60 -7.92 13.35
CA LEU A 178 19.06 -9.28 13.48
C LEU A 178 19.61 -10.01 14.73
N LYS A 179 20.88 -9.84 15.06
CA LYS A 179 21.47 -10.38 16.30
C LYS A 179 20.77 -9.85 17.56
N LYS A 180 20.22 -8.63 17.46
CA LYS A 180 19.45 -7.98 18.53
C LYS A 180 17.93 -8.17 18.38
N LYS A 181 17.48 -9.07 17.50
CA LYS A 181 16.06 -9.38 17.23
C LYS A 181 15.28 -8.19 16.66
N VAL A 182 15.94 -7.28 15.97
CA VAL A 182 15.30 -6.17 15.24
C VAL A 182 15.36 -6.46 13.75
N VAL A 183 14.20 -6.39 13.09
CA VAL A 183 14.06 -6.64 11.65
C VAL A 183 13.49 -5.41 10.96
N TYR A 184 14.09 -5.04 9.84
CA TYR A 184 13.58 -4.02 8.94
C TYR A 184 13.92 -4.35 7.48
N VAL A 185 13.39 -3.62 6.54
CA VAL A 185 13.78 -3.77 5.13
C VAL A 185 14.66 -2.59 4.72
N PRO A 186 15.94 -2.84 4.39
CA PRO A 186 16.83 -1.80 3.89
C PRO A 186 16.38 -1.36 2.51
N ALA A 187 16.42 -0.06 2.26
CA ALA A 187 15.77 0.53 1.09
C ALA A 187 16.47 0.24 -0.25
N ASN A 188 17.73 -0.22 -0.24
CA ASN A 188 18.42 -0.66 -1.45
C ASN A 188 17.66 -1.76 -2.22
N GLN A 189 16.75 -2.51 -1.54
CA GLN A 189 15.89 -3.51 -2.18
C GLN A 189 14.81 -2.88 -3.08
N PHE A 190 14.54 -1.59 -2.94
CA PHE A 190 13.51 -0.85 -3.68
C PHE A 190 14.08 0.00 -4.82
N TYR A 191 15.41 0.07 -4.94
CA TYR A 191 16.10 0.79 -6.00
C TYR A 191 16.59 -0.15 -7.10
N ILE A 192 16.56 0.32 -8.33
CA ILE A 192 16.99 -0.46 -9.50
C ILE A 192 18.49 -0.80 -9.38
N ASP A 193 19.31 0.17 -9.02
CA ASP A 193 20.76 0.03 -8.98
C ASP A 193 21.27 -0.70 -7.73
N LYS A 194 20.41 -0.95 -6.75
CA LYS A 194 20.72 -1.64 -5.48
C LYS A 194 21.99 -1.12 -4.77
N VAL A 195 22.28 0.16 -4.94
CA VAL A 195 23.41 0.80 -4.26
C VAL A 195 23.16 0.91 -2.75
N PRO A 196 24.21 0.87 -1.91
CA PRO A 196 24.09 1.14 -0.49
C PRO A 196 23.41 2.48 -0.24
N ASN A 197 22.47 2.51 0.70
CA ASN A 197 21.79 3.73 1.09
C ASN A 197 21.43 3.73 2.59
N SER A 198 21.09 4.91 3.08
CA SER A 198 20.80 5.15 4.50
C SER A 198 19.33 5.04 4.88
N GLU A 199 18.49 4.51 4.00
CA GLU A 199 17.04 4.51 4.17
C GLU A 199 16.51 3.13 4.60
N ILE A 200 15.40 3.14 5.34
CA ILE A 200 14.78 1.96 5.93
C ILE A 200 13.27 2.04 5.79
N ARG A 201 12.65 0.89 5.50
CA ARG A 201 11.22 0.68 5.67
C ARG A 201 10.97 -0.18 6.91
N PHE A 202 10.24 0.35 7.87
CA PHE A 202 9.68 -0.39 9.00
C PHE A 202 8.23 -0.78 8.74
N ASN A 203 7.81 -1.89 9.33
CA ASN A 203 6.40 -2.24 9.51
C ASN A 203 6.06 -2.04 11.00
N TYR A 204 4.97 -1.31 11.30
CA TYR A 204 4.54 -1.01 12.68
C TYR A 204 3.28 -1.77 13.10
N THR A 205 2.78 -2.68 12.29
CA THR A 205 1.48 -3.35 12.53
C THR A 205 1.55 -4.56 13.44
N HIS A 206 2.75 -4.94 13.87
CA HIS A 206 2.99 -6.06 14.80
C HIS A 206 3.44 -5.59 16.16
#